data_bd60ee45bfe9986116e887bd90a29d5a
#
_entry.id   bd60ee45bfe9986116e887bd90a29d5a
#
_cell.length_a   1.000
_cell.length_b   1.000
_cell.length_c   1.000
_cell.angle_alpha   90.00
_cell.angle_beta   90.00
_cell.angle_gamma   90.00
#
_symmetry.space_group_name_H-M   'P 1'
#
loop_
_entity.id
_entity.type
_entity.pdbx_description
1 polymer ?
#
loop_
_entity_poly.entity_id
_entity_poly.type
_entity_poly.pdbx_seq_one_letter_code
_entity_poly.pdbx_strand_id
1 'polypeptide(L)'
;MGRSPFTLLTIKTEYKMPRKKDVTESMIDIFSDFQDNKKIGRTTLVGVLEESFRSVLAKMFGSDENFDVIVNPDKGDLEIYRNRIVVGDDDVADPNKEISLSDAHKIDADYEVGEEVSEPINFAKFGRRAILTLRQTLASKVLELEHDSLYNKYKDRVGEIVSGEVYQVWKNEMLVVDDEGNEMFLPKGEQIPRDFFRKGETVRAVVNRVENPNNNPKIYLSRTAPEFLIRLLEGEVPEIADGLITIKKAARIPGERAKIAVESYDERIDPVGACVGVRGSRIHGVVRELRGENIDVINYTPNEQLFVQRALAPAKISNIKLNEEEHKADVFLKPEEVSLAIGRSGMNIKLASMLTGYTIDVYREVSSTPEEDVYLDEFSDVIDQWVIDAIKSIGLDTAKAVLNAPREMLIEKADLEESTVDDVLRILKAEFEDE
;
A
#
# COMPACT_ATOMS: atom_id res chain seq x y z
N MET A 1 -2.37 3.15 37.34
CA MET A 1 -2.57 4.60 37.44
C MET A 1 -1.47 5.29 36.65
N GLY A 2 -1.77 5.87 35.51
CA GLY A 2 -0.83 6.53 34.62
C GLY A 2 -1.60 7.22 33.52
N ARG A 3 -1.90 8.48 33.71
CA ARG A 3 -2.66 9.33 32.77
C ARG A 3 -1.85 9.56 31.52
N SER A 4 -2.44 9.34 30.37
CA SER A 4 -1.98 9.75 29.06
C SER A 4 -2.00 11.28 28.96
N PRO A 5 -0.94 11.95 28.53
CA PRO A 5 -0.99 13.36 28.17
C PRO A 5 -1.31 13.51 26.69
N PHE A 6 -2.58 13.60 26.36
CA PHE A 6 -3.00 14.27 25.15
C PHE A 6 -2.76 15.77 25.35
N THR A 7 -1.63 16.24 24.94
CA THR A 7 -1.38 17.68 24.85
C THR A 7 -1.69 18.09 23.42
N LEU A 8 -2.92 18.54 23.19
CA LEU A 8 -3.25 19.42 22.07
C LEU A 8 -2.24 20.56 22.11
N LEU A 9 -1.40 20.66 21.09
CA LEU A 9 -0.65 21.87 20.79
C LEU A 9 -1.67 22.92 20.35
N THR A 10 -2.26 23.59 21.34
CA THR A 10 -2.94 24.83 21.13
C THR A 10 -1.86 25.84 20.73
N ILE A 11 -1.85 26.27 19.47
CA ILE A 11 -1.16 27.49 19.08
C ILE A 11 -1.74 28.58 19.96
N LYS A 12 -1.03 28.91 21.04
CA LYS A 12 -1.29 30.09 21.83
C LYS A 12 -0.87 31.29 20.99
N THR A 13 -1.70 31.73 20.09
CA THR A 13 -1.74 33.13 19.74
C THR A 13 -2.25 33.83 20.98
N GLU A 14 -1.36 34.50 21.73
CA GLU A 14 -1.75 35.42 22.80
C GLU A 14 -2.54 36.58 22.17
N TYR A 15 -3.85 36.40 22.08
CA TYR A 15 -4.76 37.50 21.76
C TYR A 15 -4.90 38.38 23.01
N LYS A 16 -4.14 39.48 23.02
CA LYS A 16 -4.40 40.64 23.88
C LYS A 16 -5.81 41.12 23.56
N MET A 17 -6.75 41.01 24.51
CA MET A 17 -8.12 41.54 24.36
C MET A 17 -8.05 43.03 24.08
N PRO A 18 -8.56 43.52 22.95
CA PRO A 18 -8.66 44.96 22.69
C PRO A 18 -9.80 45.54 23.51
N ARG A 19 -9.50 46.61 24.19
CA ARG A 19 -10.50 47.49 24.79
C ARG A 19 -11.31 48.10 23.65
N LYS A 20 -12.67 48.08 23.79
CA LYS A 20 -13.66 48.80 22.95
C LYS A 20 -13.09 49.41 21.64
N LYS A 21 -12.98 48.64 20.59
CA LYS A 21 -12.83 49.12 19.22
C LYS A 21 -14.05 48.64 18.43
N ASP A 22 -14.46 49.43 17.46
CA ASP A 22 -15.69 49.26 16.69
C ASP A 22 -15.78 47.85 16.10
N VAL A 23 -16.99 47.32 16.09
CA VAL A 23 -17.34 46.01 15.56
C VAL A 23 -16.99 45.91 14.06
N THR A 24 -16.95 47.00 13.35
CA THR A 24 -16.55 47.11 11.94
C THR A 24 -15.07 46.82 11.73
N GLU A 25 -14.15 47.30 12.61
CA GLU A 25 -12.73 46.93 12.58
C GLU A 25 -12.52 45.43 12.81
N SER A 26 -13.35 44.80 13.67
CA SER A 26 -13.28 43.35 13.93
C SER A 26 -13.69 42.49 12.72
N MET A 27 -14.52 42.99 11.82
CA MET A 27 -14.92 42.30 10.59
C MET A 27 -13.83 42.36 9.53
N ILE A 28 -13.20 43.52 9.37
CA ILE A 28 -12.05 43.70 8.46
C ILE A 28 -10.89 42.85 8.90
N ASP A 29 -10.65 42.74 10.21
CA ASP A 29 -9.60 41.86 10.77
C ASP A 29 -9.90 40.37 10.46
N ILE A 30 -11.16 39.94 10.56
CA ILE A 30 -11.59 38.60 10.19
C ILE A 30 -11.35 38.35 8.69
N PHE A 31 -11.69 39.27 7.80
CA PHE A 31 -11.46 39.17 6.37
C PHE A 31 -9.97 39.13 6.02
N SER A 32 -9.14 39.97 6.68
CA SER A 32 -7.70 39.98 6.43
C SER A 32 -7.00 38.69 6.90
N ASP A 33 -7.37 38.15 8.06
CA ASP A 33 -6.86 36.88 8.59
C ASP A 33 -7.17 35.71 7.63
N PHE A 34 -8.29 35.77 6.90
CA PHE A 34 -8.67 34.74 5.91
C PHE A 34 -8.06 34.97 4.52
N GLN A 35 -7.77 36.24 4.12
CA GLN A 35 -7.07 36.52 2.86
C GLN A 35 -5.62 36.03 2.86
N ASP A 36 -4.97 35.97 4.03
CA ASP A 36 -3.61 35.46 4.16
C ASP A 36 -3.53 33.92 4.05
N ASN A 37 -4.66 33.23 4.09
CA ASN A 37 -4.72 31.79 3.94
C ASN A 37 -4.67 31.40 2.44
N LYS A 38 -3.44 31.41 1.88
CA LYS A 38 -3.12 31.20 0.45
C LYS A 38 -3.55 29.86 -0.15
N LYS A 39 -4.12 28.94 0.65
CA LYS A 39 -4.49 27.59 0.24
C LYS A 39 -5.92 27.48 -0.28
N ILE A 40 -6.80 28.45 -0.03
CA ILE A 40 -8.21 28.42 -0.41
C ILE A 40 -8.47 29.42 -1.54
N GLY A 41 -9.08 28.95 -2.62
CA GLY A 41 -9.46 29.80 -3.75
C GLY A 41 -10.47 30.89 -3.34
N ARG A 42 -10.32 32.08 -3.91
CA ARG A 42 -11.12 33.29 -3.58
C ARG A 42 -12.63 33.04 -3.68
N THR A 43 -13.06 32.35 -4.73
CA THR A 43 -14.48 32.00 -4.94
C THR A 43 -15.02 31.07 -3.84
N THR A 44 -14.22 30.10 -3.44
CA THR A 44 -14.57 29.16 -2.37
C THR A 44 -14.67 29.86 -1.03
N LEU A 45 -13.77 30.82 -0.76
CA LEU A 45 -13.79 31.61 0.46
C LEU A 45 -15.08 32.45 0.56
N VAL A 46 -15.52 33.08 -0.54
CA VAL A 46 -16.79 33.83 -0.59
C VAL A 46 -17.97 32.93 -0.23
N GLY A 47 -18.06 31.74 -0.86
CA GLY A 47 -19.13 30.80 -0.56
C GLY A 47 -19.16 30.34 0.91
N VAL A 48 -17.98 30.12 1.50
CA VAL A 48 -17.86 29.76 2.95
C VAL A 48 -18.29 30.90 3.84
N LEU A 49 -17.95 32.14 3.48
CA LEU A 49 -18.40 33.32 4.23
C LEU A 49 -19.92 33.43 4.18
N GLU A 50 -20.53 33.41 2.99
CA GLU A 50 -21.96 33.44 2.80
C GLU A 50 -22.69 32.34 3.59
N GLU A 51 -22.24 31.09 3.50
CA GLU A 51 -22.80 29.95 4.23
C GLU A 51 -22.67 30.14 5.75
N SER A 52 -21.53 30.66 6.20
CA SER A 52 -21.31 30.90 7.63
C SER A 52 -22.24 32.01 8.19
N PHE A 53 -22.46 33.08 7.42
CA PHE A 53 -23.40 34.09 7.80
C PHE A 53 -24.83 33.55 7.81
N ARG A 54 -25.25 32.81 6.79
CA ARG A 54 -26.56 32.16 6.74
C ARG A 54 -26.79 31.25 7.95
N SER A 55 -25.76 30.43 8.32
CA SER A 55 -25.82 29.57 9.49
C SER A 55 -26.01 30.33 10.82
N VAL A 56 -25.40 31.51 10.94
CA VAL A 56 -25.60 32.37 12.13
C VAL A 56 -26.97 33.00 12.13
N LEU A 57 -27.47 33.48 10.96
CA LEU A 57 -28.81 34.03 10.81
C LEU A 57 -29.89 33.00 11.12
N ALA A 58 -29.75 31.77 10.61
CA ALA A 58 -30.66 30.67 10.92
C ALA A 58 -30.71 30.35 12.43
N LYS A 59 -29.56 30.39 13.13
CA LYS A 59 -29.52 30.21 14.60
C LYS A 59 -30.19 31.34 15.37
N MET A 60 -30.16 32.54 14.84
CA MET A 60 -30.72 33.73 15.50
C MET A 60 -32.21 33.94 15.24
N PHE A 61 -32.64 33.69 14.00
CA PHE A 61 -33.98 33.98 13.54
C PHE A 61 -34.84 32.74 13.28
N GLY A 62 -34.24 31.52 13.42
CA GLY A 62 -34.92 30.23 13.21
C GLY A 62 -34.91 29.76 11.76
N SER A 63 -34.68 30.63 10.78
CA SER A 63 -34.52 30.35 9.35
C SER A 63 -33.59 31.36 8.70
N ASP A 64 -32.95 31.02 7.60
CA ASP A 64 -32.15 31.90 6.75
C ASP A 64 -32.78 32.13 5.37
N GLU A 65 -33.96 31.55 5.10
CA GLU A 65 -34.61 31.56 3.79
C GLU A 65 -34.96 32.98 3.32
N ASN A 66 -35.26 33.89 4.23
CA ASN A 66 -35.65 35.26 3.96
C ASN A 66 -34.48 36.26 4.11
N PHE A 67 -33.24 35.78 4.02
CA PHE A 67 -32.06 36.64 4.09
C PHE A 67 -31.19 36.48 2.84
N ASP A 68 -30.81 37.62 2.28
CA ASP A 68 -29.79 37.70 1.23
C ASP A 68 -28.48 38.16 1.84
N VAL A 69 -27.45 37.32 1.67
CA VAL A 69 -26.10 37.62 2.13
C VAL A 69 -25.21 37.82 0.92
N ILE A 70 -24.69 39.01 0.74
CA ILE A 70 -23.84 39.41 -0.40
C ILE A 70 -22.47 39.76 0.14
N VAL A 71 -21.45 38.97 -0.27
CA VAL A 71 -20.07 39.21 0.09
C VAL A 71 -19.31 39.71 -1.13
N ASN A 72 -18.76 40.93 -1.03
CA ASN A 72 -17.88 41.47 -2.06
C ASN A 72 -16.41 41.22 -1.70
N PRO A 73 -15.73 40.26 -2.38
CA PRO A 73 -14.38 39.88 -2.02
C PRO A 73 -13.33 40.95 -2.37
N ASP A 74 -13.65 41.89 -3.29
CA ASP A 74 -12.68 42.89 -3.74
C ASP A 74 -12.61 44.08 -2.81
N LYS A 75 -13.73 44.42 -2.19
CA LYS A 75 -13.84 45.53 -1.28
C LYS A 75 -13.83 45.12 0.19
N GLY A 76 -14.03 43.82 0.48
CA GLY A 76 -14.22 43.32 1.82
C GLY A 76 -15.56 43.74 2.46
N ASP A 77 -16.51 44.15 1.61
CA ASP A 77 -17.84 44.60 2.04
C ASP A 77 -18.77 43.40 2.19
N LEU A 78 -19.61 43.44 3.21
CA LEU A 78 -20.67 42.49 3.50
C LEU A 78 -22.00 43.27 3.57
N GLU A 79 -22.94 42.87 2.76
CA GLU A 79 -24.31 43.37 2.80
C GLU A 79 -25.25 42.21 3.14
N ILE A 80 -26.14 42.45 4.11
CA ILE A 80 -27.16 41.47 4.50
C ILE A 80 -28.51 42.19 4.39
N TYR A 81 -29.41 41.59 3.60
CA TYR A 81 -30.76 42.05 3.47
C TYR A 81 -31.72 41.04 4.06
N ARG A 82 -32.74 41.53 4.76
CA ARG A 82 -33.86 40.71 5.23
C ARG A 82 -35.07 41.04 4.37
N ASN A 83 -35.60 40.02 3.72
CA ASN A 83 -36.76 40.11 2.87
C ASN A 83 -38.01 39.74 3.67
N ARG A 84 -38.98 40.62 3.74
CA ARG A 84 -40.24 40.44 4.46
C ARG A 84 -41.41 40.78 3.59
N ILE A 85 -42.50 40.03 3.71
CA ILE A 85 -43.75 40.30 2.97
C ILE A 85 -44.57 41.29 3.75
N VAL A 86 -45.12 42.33 3.08
CA VAL A 86 -46.01 43.28 3.69
C VAL A 86 -47.37 42.64 3.92
N VAL A 87 -47.85 42.70 5.15
CA VAL A 87 -49.17 42.21 5.57
C VAL A 87 -49.96 43.31 6.26
N GLY A 88 -51.26 43.10 6.48
CA GLY A 88 -52.05 44.03 7.26
C GLY A 88 -51.53 44.23 8.69
N ASP A 89 -51.77 45.40 9.30
CA ASP A 89 -51.17 45.73 10.59
C ASP A 89 -51.50 44.72 11.72
N ASP A 90 -52.67 44.04 11.67
CA ASP A 90 -53.10 43.04 12.63
C ASP A 90 -52.83 41.61 12.18
N ASP A 91 -52.26 41.40 10.96
CA ASP A 91 -52.08 40.06 10.34
C ASP A 91 -50.64 39.53 10.43
N VAL A 92 -49.72 40.20 11.12
CA VAL A 92 -48.32 39.78 11.27
C VAL A 92 -48.25 38.50 12.15
N ALA A 93 -48.04 37.34 11.52
CA ALA A 93 -47.88 36.05 12.21
C ALA A 93 -46.43 35.80 12.60
N ASP A 94 -45.45 36.07 11.72
CA ASP A 94 -44.04 35.91 12.00
C ASP A 94 -43.27 37.24 11.68
N PRO A 95 -42.85 37.98 12.70
CA PRO A 95 -42.13 39.23 12.54
C PRO A 95 -40.80 39.11 11.78
N ASN A 96 -40.27 37.88 11.61
CA ASN A 96 -39.05 37.65 10.84
C ASN A 96 -39.33 37.57 9.34
N LYS A 97 -40.53 37.11 8.92
CA LYS A 97 -40.94 36.88 7.53
C LYS A 97 -41.92 37.94 7.03
N GLU A 98 -42.60 38.61 7.95
CA GLU A 98 -43.68 39.54 7.66
C GLU A 98 -43.43 40.90 8.31
N ILE A 99 -43.92 41.95 7.67
CA ILE A 99 -43.87 43.35 8.13
C ILE A 99 -45.23 43.97 8.02
N SER A 100 -45.66 44.74 9.05
CA SER A 100 -46.92 45.48 8.97
C SER A 100 -46.84 46.57 7.90
N LEU A 101 -47.99 46.87 7.27
CA LEU A 101 -48.08 47.96 6.27
C LEU A 101 -47.64 49.31 6.85
N SER A 102 -47.99 49.60 8.12
CA SER A 102 -47.56 50.80 8.82
C SER A 102 -46.05 50.92 9.00
N ASP A 103 -45.35 49.76 9.21
CA ASP A 103 -43.89 49.75 9.33
C ASP A 103 -43.21 49.75 7.96
N ALA A 104 -43.79 49.10 6.95
CA ALA A 104 -43.30 49.13 5.57
C ALA A 104 -43.34 50.56 5.00
N HIS A 105 -44.42 51.33 5.27
CA HIS A 105 -44.52 52.75 4.88
C HIS A 105 -43.50 53.68 5.56
N LYS A 106 -42.84 53.26 6.63
CA LYS A 106 -41.70 54.03 7.22
C LYS A 106 -40.41 53.84 6.42
N ILE A 107 -40.34 52.79 5.62
CA ILE A 107 -39.20 52.51 4.74
C ILE A 107 -39.44 53.19 3.40
N ASP A 108 -40.56 52.91 2.77
CA ASP A 108 -41.04 53.59 1.56
C ASP A 108 -42.56 53.65 1.57
N ALA A 109 -43.13 54.82 1.26
CA ALA A 109 -44.58 55.10 1.28
C ALA A 109 -45.35 54.36 0.17
N ASP A 110 -44.65 53.82 -0.82
CA ASP A 110 -45.27 53.24 -2.03
C ASP A 110 -45.52 51.73 -1.86
N TYR A 111 -45.15 51.11 -0.75
CA TYR A 111 -45.36 49.65 -0.53
C TYR A 111 -46.82 49.30 -0.32
N GLU A 112 -47.25 48.18 -1.00
CA GLU A 112 -48.59 47.63 -0.87
C GLU A 112 -48.60 46.28 -0.16
N VAL A 113 -49.74 45.83 0.37
CA VAL A 113 -49.88 44.50 0.98
C VAL A 113 -49.64 43.39 -0.04
N GLY A 114 -48.74 42.48 0.26
CA GLY A 114 -48.29 41.37 -0.60
C GLY A 114 -46.98 41.62 -1.31
N GLU A 115 -46.41 42.84 -1.23
CA GLU A 115 -45.10 43.15 -1.78
C GLU A 115 -43.97 42.70 -0.82
N GLU A 116 -42.79 42.50 -1.39
CA GLU A 116 -41.58 42.12 -0.65
C GLU A 116 -40.74 43.35 -0.32
N VAL A 117 -40.41 43.55 0.95
CA VAL A 117 -39.56 44.64 1.43
C VAL A 117 -38.19 44.08 1.79
N SER A 118 -37.13 44.56 1.15
CA SER A 118 -35.74 44.26 1.46
C SER A 118 -35.16 45.31 2.40
N GLU A 119 -34.83 44.90 3.63
CA GLU A 119 -34.23 45.80 4.62
C GLU A 119 -32.73 45.48 4.81
N PRO A 120 -31.86 46.47 4.72
CA PRO A 120 -30.45 46.27 5.03
C PRO A 120 -30.26 46.06 6.55
N ILE A 121 -29.59 44.95 6.89
CA ILE A 121 -29.29 44.63 8.29
C ILE A 121 -27.81 44.86 8.59
N ASN A 122 -27.55 45.63 9.61
CA ASN A 122 -26.21 45.81 10.10
C ASN A 122 -25.83 44.67 11.09
N PHE A 123 -24.98 43.75 10.64
CA PHE A 123 -24.52 42.63 11.44
C PHE A 123 -23.81 43.05 12.75
N ALA A 124 -23.23 44.24 12.78
CA ALA A 124 -22.60 44.80 13.99
C ALA A 124 -23.58 44.94 15.18
N LYS A 125 -24.90 45.08 14.88
CA LYS A 125 -25.95 45.18 15.90
C LYS A 125 -26.32 43.84 16.55
N PHE A 126 -25.90 42.69 16.00
CA PHE A 126 -26.24 41.38 16.56
C PHE A 126 -25.50 40.99 17.85
N GLY A 127 -24.52 41.81 18.24
CA GLY A 127 -23.83 41.69 19.51
C GLY A 127 -22.72 40.62 19.50
N ARG A 128 -22.00 40.57 20.62
CA ARG A 128 -20.77 39.75 20.75
C ARG A 128 -20.98 38.24 20.55
N ARG A 129 -22.15 37.72 20.90
CA ARG A 129 -22.45 36.29 20.72
C ARG A 129 -22.48 35.88 19.26
N ALA A 130 -23.15 36.62 18.42
CA ALA A 130 -23.25 36.38 16.98
C ALA A 130 -21.85 36.39 16.33
N ILE A 131 -21.05 37.39 16.67
CA ILE A 131 -19.68 37.52 16.17
C ILE A 131 -18.80 36.33 16.60
N LEU A 132 -18.89 35.87 17.85
CA LEU A 132 -18.16 34.69 18.33
C LEU A 132 -18.62 33.42 17.60
N THR A 133 -19.95 33.26 17.41
CA THR A 133 -20.51 32.10 16.66
C THR A 133 -20.04 32.13 15.21
N LEU A 134 -20.09 33.31 14.55
CA LEU A 134 -19.57 33.44 13.19
C LEU A 134 -18.12 33.05 13.08
N ARG A 135 -17.25 33.56 13.98
CA ARG A 135 -15.82 33.20 13.99
C ARG A 135 -15.61 31.70 14.16
N GLN A 136 -16.35 31.06 15.08
CA GLN A 136 -16.26 29.61 15.28
C GLN A 136 -16.74 28.82 14.07
N THR A 137 -17.87 29.24 13.45
CA THR A 137 -18.42 28.59 12.27
C THR A 137 -17.45 28.73 11.08
N LEU A 138 -16.90 29.93 10.86
CA LEU A 138 -15.89 30.17 9.81
C LEU A 138 -14.65 29.31 10.04
N ALA A 139 -14.08 29.31 11.24
CA ALA A 139 -12.91 28.50 11.54
C ALA A 139 -13.16 26.99 11.32
N SER A 140 -14.35 26.51 11.68
CA SER A 140 -14.74 25.11 11.45
C SER A 140 -14.88 24.80 9.96
N LYS A 141 -15.50 25.68 9.17
CA LYS A 141 -15.69 25.50 7.73
C LYS A 141 -14.38 25.57 6.96
N VAL A 142 -13.50 26.48 7.30
CA VAL A 142 -12.17 26.57 6.70
C VAL A 142 -11.36 25.31 6.97
N LEU A 143 -11.37 24.83 8.22
CA LEU A 143 -10.70 23.57 8.58
C LEU A 143 -11.29 22.37 7.82
N GLU A 144 -12.61 22.31 7.65
CA GLU A 144 -13.28 21.29 6.85
C GLU A 144 -12.78 21.29 5.41
N LEU A 145 -12.69 22.47 4.77
CA LEU A 145 -12.17 22.60 3.41
C LEU A 145 -10.68 22.25 3.29
N GLU A 146 -9.87 22.64 4.27
CA GLU A 146 -8.45 22.25 4.33
C GLU A 146 -8.31 20.73 4.42
N HIS A 147 -9.12 20.08 5.24
CA HIS A 147 -9.15 18.62 5.37
C HIS A 147 -9.60 17.94 4.07
N ASP A 148 -10.66 18.43 3.43
CA ASP A 148 -11.15 17.88 2.18
C ASP A 148 -10.11 18.05 1.06
N SER A 149 -9.48 19.20 0.97
CA SER A 149 -8.39 19.46 0.03
C SER A 149 -7.21 18.51 0.26
N LEU A 150 -6.80 18.35 1.51
CA LEU A 150 -5.72 17.45 1.90
C LEU A 150 -6.06 15.99 1.57
N TYR A 151 -7.27 15.55 1.91
CA TYR A 151 -7.75 14.21 1.60
C TYR A 151 -7.72 13.92 0.10
N ASN A 152 -8.29 14.80 -0.71
CA ASN A 152 -8.34 14.64 -2.16
C ASN A 152 -6.93 14.63 -2.77
N LYS A 153 -6.07 15.56 -2.34
CA LYS A 153 -4.68 15.65 -2.80
C LYS A 153 -3.91 14.33 -2.59
N TYR A 154 -4.03 13.72 -1.41
CA TYR A 154 -3.26 12.52 -1.10
C TYR A 154 -3.96 11.23 -1.50
N LYS A 155 -5.30 11.21 -1.64
CA LYS A 155 -6.05 10.09 -2.19
C LYS A 155 -5.59 9.74 -3.61
N ASP A 156 -5.39 10.77 -4.43
CA ASP A 156 -4.94 10.60 -5.81
C ASP A 156 -3.45 10.22 -5.90
N ARG A 157 -2.70 10.42 -4.81
CA ARG A 157 -1.27 10.09 -4.71
C ARG A 157 -0.99 8.75 -4.03
N VAL A 158 -2.00 7.93 -3.76
CA VAL A 158 -1.79 6.57 -3.24
C VAL A 158 -0.95 5.76 -4.22
N GLY A 159 0.10 5.14 -3.71
CA GLY A 159 1.11 4.44 -4.53
C GLY A 159 2.24 5.33 -5.05
N GLU A 160 2.27 6.64 -4.80
CA GLU A 160 3.38 7.53 -5.15
C GLU A 160 4.37 7.70 -3.99
N ILE A 161 5.64 7.94 -4.33
CA ILE A 161 6.64 8.31 -3.32
C ILE A 161 6.45 9.75 -2.89
N VAL A 162 6.48 9.92 -1.58
CA VAL A 162 6.58 11.22 -0.92
C VAL A 162 7.84 11.26 -0.07
N SER A 163 8.34 12.47 0.13
CA SER A 163 9.47 12.76 1.02
C SER A 163 9.01 13.70 2.12
N GLY A 164 9.52 13.52 3.31
CA GLY A 164 9.24 14.41 4.42
C GLY A 164 10.29 14.29 5.50
N GLU A 165 10.30 15.25 6.43
CA GLU A 165 11.19 15.26 7.56
C GLU A 165 10.55 14.57 8.77
N VAL A 166 11.28 13.73 9.48
CA VAL A 166 10.83 13.12 10.74
C VAL A 166 10.67 14.18 11.81
N TYR A 167 9.43 14.49 12.13
CA TYR A 167 9.09 15.45 13.18
C TYR A 167 9.16 14.83 14.57
N GLN A 168 8.59 13.61 14.72
CA GLN A 168 8.59 12.90 15.99
C GLN A 168 8.58 11.38 15.78
N VAL A 169 9.29 10.66 16.66
CA VAL A 169 9.32 9.19 16.69
C VAL A 169 8.64 8.72 17.96
N TRP A 170 7.59 7.92 17.81
CA TRP A 170 6.90 7.23 18.90
C TRP A 170 7.22 5.73 18.89
N LYS A 171 6.72 5.02 19.88
CA LYS A 171 6.95 3.57 20.01
C LYS A 171 6.38 2.77 18.82
N ASN A 172 5.20 3.15 18.34
CA ASN A 172 4.43 2.39 17.35
C ASN A 172 4.41 3.03 15.96
N GLU A 173 4.81 4.29 15.83
CA GLU A 173 4.75 5.04 14.57
C GLU A 173 5.72 6.23 14.58
N MET A 174 5.98 6.77 13.41
CA MET A 174 6.69 8.04 13.23
C MET A 174 5.76 9.06 12.59
N LEU A 175 5.86 10.30 13.04
CA LEU A 175 5.26 11.45 12.39
C LEU A 175 6.28 12.05 11.43
N VAL A 176 5.91 12.13 10.17
CA VAL A 176 6.68 12.72 9.08
C VAL A 176 5.91 13.93 8.57
N VAL A 177 6.61 15.01 8.30
CA VAL A 177 6.00 16.25 7.81
C VAL A 177 6.61 16.58 6.46
N ASP A 178 5.77 16.87 5.46
CA ASP A 178 6.23 17.29 4.15
C ASP A 178 6.63 18.78 4.11
N ASP A 179 7.11 19.25 2.96
CA ASP A 179 7.55 20.64 2.77
C ASP A 179 6.40 21.67 2.91
N GLU A 180 5.15 21.23 2.80
CA GLU A 180 3.97 22.07 2.97
C GLU A 180 3.45 22.07 4.43
N GLY A 181 4.04 21.28 5.30
CA GLY A 181 3.63 21.15 6.71
C GLY A 181 2.52 20.12 6.92
N ASN A 182 2.22 19.25 5.94
CA ASN A 182 1.22 18.20 6.09
C ASN A 182 1.77 17.02 6.91
N GLU A 183 0.97 16.55 7.85
CA GLU A 183 1.32 15.43 8.73
C GLU A 183 1.04 14.09 8.07
N MET A 184 2.04 13.21 8.08
CA MET A 184 1.96 11.85 7.54
C MET A 184 2.47 10.86 8.59
N PHE A 185 1.86 9.69 8.67
CA PHE A 185 2.17 8.67 9.67
C PHE A 185 2.86 7.47 9.03
N LEU A 186 4.00 7.08 9.56
CA LEU A 186 4.70 5.86 9.18
C LEU A 186 4.66 4.85 10.34
N PRO A 187 3.67 3.92 10.35
CA PRO A 187 3.53 2.91 11.39
C PRO A 187 4.75 2.00 11.50
N LYS A 188 5.03 1.45 12.68
CA LYS A 188 6.17 0.56 12.91
C LYS A 188 6.17 -0.68 12.02
N GLY A 189 4.98 -1.24 11.73
CA GLY A 189 4.83 -2.38 10.82
C GLY A 189 5.11 -2.05 9.35
N GLU A 190 5.06 -0.77 8.99
CA GLU A 190 5.33 -0.26 7.64
C GLU A 190 6.76 0.27 7.48
N GLN A 191 7.60 0.13 8.50
CA GLN A 191 9.03 0.44 8.46
C GLN A 191 9.81 -0.82 8.10
N ILE A 192 10.87 -0.68 7.32
CA ILE A 192 11.80 -1.78 7.07
C ILE A 192 12.47 -2.16 8.41
N PRO A 193 12.65 -3.43 8.74
CA PRO A 193 13.19 -3.85 10.05
C PRO A 193 14.52 -3.19 10.44
N ARG A 194 15.31 -2.75 9.45
CA ARG A 194 16.60 -2.05 9.65
C ARG A 194 16.49 -0.53 9.53
N ASP A 195 15.29 0.00 9.42
CA ASP A 195 15.06 1.44 9.40
C ASP A 195 15.29 2.01 10.81
N PHE A 196 16.17 2.99 10.84
CA PHE A 196 16.41 3.79 12.03
C PHE A 196 16.49 5.25 11.62
N PHE A 197 15.47 6.01 11.98
CA PHE A 197 15.39 7.43 11.69
C PHE A 197 15.34 8.25 12.97
N ARG A 198 15.99 9.40 12.93
CA ARG A 198 15.99 10.40 14.02
C ARG A 198 15.17 11.61 13.59
N LYS A 199 14.73 12.38 14.58
CA LYS A 199 14.11 13.67 14.33
C LYS A 199 15.03 14.56 13.48
N GLY A 200 14.46 15.20 12.44
CA GLY A 200 15.18 16.04 11.50
C GLY A 200 15.74 15.30 10.28
N GLU A 201 15.65 13.96 10.23
CA GLU A 201 16.09 13.20 9.06
C GLU A 201 14.99 13.11 8.01
N THR A 202 15.35 13.13 6.74
CA THR A 202 14.43 12.97 5.63
C THR A 202 14.11 11.49 5.41
N VAL A 203 12.84 11.18 5.27
CA VAL A 203 12.30 9.85 4.95
C VAL A 203 11.60 9.90 3.61
N ARG A 204 11.89 8.90 2.77
CA ARG A 204 11.14 8.59 1.54
C ARG A 204 10.28 7.37 1.79
N ALA A 205 9.01 7.46 1.44
CA ALA A 205 8.06 6.35 1.57
C ALA A 205 6.94 6.48 0.53
N VAL A 206 6.21 5.42 0.30
CA VAL A 206 5.02 5.48 -0.56
C VAL A 206 3.80 5.82 0.28
N VAL A 207 2.86 6.59 -0.28
CA VAL A 207 1.54 6.76 0.31
C VAL A 207 0.79 5.45 0.19
N ASN A 208 0.59 4.77 1.31
CA ASN A 208 -0.06 3.46 1.35
C ASN A 208 -1.59 3.59 1.31
N ARG A 209 -2.12 4.44 2.18
CA ARG A 209 -3.55 4.71 2.27
C ARG A 209 -3.82 6.07 2.89
N VAL A 210 -4.99 6.60 2.61
CA VAL A 210 -5.50 7.83 3.21
C VAL A 210 -6.86 7.52 3.84
N GLU A 211 -7.01 7.78 5.11
CA GLU A 211 -8.24 7.60 5.88
C GLU A 211 -8.79 8.97 6.27
N ASN A 212 -10.11 9.12 6.30
CA ASN A 212 -10.75 10.37 6.70
C ASN A 212 -11.79 10.16 7.82
N PRO A 213 -11.38 9.67 9.02
CA PRO A 213 -12.31 9.51 10.13
C PRO A 213 -12.75 10.87 10.67
N ASN A 214 -14.08 11.09 10.73
CA ASN A 214 -14.67 12.33 11.27
C ASN A 214 -14.13 13.60 10.59
N ASN A 215 -13.94 13.56 9.28
CA ASN A 215 -13.38 14.64 8.48
C ASN A 215 -11.98 15.13 8.97
N ASN A 216 -11.16 14.19 9.44
CA ASN A 216 -9.78 14.42 9.84
C ASN A 216 -8.85 13.47 9.05
N PRO A 217 -8.32 13.90 7.89
CA PRO A 217 -7.55 13.05 7.00
C PRO A 217 -6.24 12.61 7.66
N LYS A 218 -5.98 11.30 7.57
CA LYS A 218 -4.75 10.68 8.03
C LYS A 218 -4.07 9.99 6.87
N ILE A 219 -2.86 10.39 6.59
CA ILE A 219 -2.04 9.86 5.50
C ILE A 219 -1.09 8.84 6.08
N TYR A 220 -1.22 7.58 5.67
CA TYR A 220 -0.35 6.50 6.10
C TYR A 220 0.67 6.16 5.04
N LEU A 221 1.92 6.16 5.44
CA LEU A 221 3.07 5.84 4.61
C LEU A 221 3.50 4.40 4.79
N SER A 222 4.13 3.83 3.77
CA SER A 222 4.79 2.53 3.83
C SER A 222 6.15 2.54 3.15
N ARG A 223 7.10 1.82 3.74
CA ARG A 223 8.40 1.46 3.16
C ARG A 223 8.49 -0.05 2.89
N THR A 224 7.48 -0.80 3.36
CA THR A 224 7.40 -2.26 3.19
C THR A 224 6.57 -2.67 1.97
N ALA A 225 5.66 -1.82 1.50
CA ALA A 225 4.81 -2.09 0.36
C ALA A 225 5.62 -2.36 -0.93
N PRO A 226 5.16 -3.29 -1.81
CA PRO A 226 5.80 -3.55 -3.10
C PRO A 226 5.89 -2.30 -3.99
N GLU A 227 4.90 -1.41 -3.92
CA GLU A 227 4.83 -0.15 -4.66
C GLU A 227 6.04 0.74 -4.37
N PHE A 228 6.56 0.71 -3.14
CA PHE A 228 7.76 1.49 -2.80
C PHE A 228 8.98 1.04 -3.62
N LEU A 229 9.19 -0.26 -3.77
CA LEU A 229 10.26 -0.81 -4.61
C LEU A 229 10.03 -0.44 -6.08
N ILE A 230 8.80 -0.57 -6.59
CA ILE A 230 8.45 -0.26 -7.97
C ILE A 230 8.77 1.20 -8.28
N ARG A 231 8.32 2.13 -7.45
CA ARG A 231 8.55 3.57 -7.64
C ARG A 231 10.03 3.97 -7.50
N LEU A 232 10.79 3.29 -6.64
CA LEU A 232 12.23 3.51 -6.56
C LEU A 232 12.93 3.09 -7.85
N LEU A 233 12.53 1.96 -8.45
CA LEU A 233 13.06 1.50 -9.73
C LEU A 233 12.67 2.42 -10.88
N GLU A 234 11.46 2.94 -10.92
CA GLU A 234 11.03 3.95 -11.90
C GLU A 234 11.91 5.21 -11.86
N GLY A 235 12.35 5.61 -10.66
CA GLY A 235 13.25 6.75 -10.49
C GLY A 235 14.71 6.49 -10.92
N GLU A 236 15.17 5.24 -10.88
CA GLU A 236 16.56 4.85 -11.18
C GLU A 236 16.73 4.28 -12.59
N VAL A 237 15.66 3.82 -13.23
CA VAL A 237 15.67 3.15 -14.54
C VAL A 237 14.84 3.96 -15.53
N PRO A 238 15.50 4.77 -16.40
CA PRO A 238 14.80 5.62 -17.37
C PRO A 238 13.85 4.83 -18.28
N GLU A 239 14.26 3.62 -18.68
CA GLU A 239 13.46 2.76 -19.57
C GLU A 239 12.13 2.33 -18.94
N ILE A 240 12.03 2.29 -17.60
CA ILE A 240 10.76 2.08 -16.88
C ILE A 240 9.96 3.37 -16.88
N ALA A 241 10.59 4.50 -16.58
CA ALA A 241 9.94 5.81 -16.58
C ALA A 241 9.35 6.17 -17.95
N ASP A 242 10.06 5.80 -19.03
CA ASP A 242 9.64 6.01 -20.43
C ASP A 242 8.58 4.98 -20.90
N GLY A 243 8.23 4.00 -20.06
CA GLY A 243 7.26 2.95 -20.39
C GLY A 243 7.75 1.88 -21.36
N LEU A 244 9.06 1.84 -21.67
CA LEU A 244 9.68 0.80 -22.52
C LEU A 244 9.79 -0.54 -21.78
N ILE A 245 9.96 -0.49 -20.47
CA ILE A 245 9.97 -1.64 -19.57
C ILE A 245 8.85 -1.49 -18.57
N THR A 246 8.12 -2.58 -18.33
CA THR A 246 7.05 -2.62 -17.33
C THR A 246 7.38 -3.64 -16.24
N ILE A 247 7.22 -3.25 -14.98
CA ILE A 247 7.27 -4.18 -13.85
C ILE A 247 5.89 -4.82 -13.73
N LYS A 248 5.77 -6.09 -14.09
CA LYS A 248 4.49 -6.83 -14.07
C LYS A 248 4.10 -7.30 -12.69
N LYS A 249 5.06 -7.77 -11.91
CA LYS A 249 4.85 -8.25 -10.53
C LYS A 249 6.06 -7.96 -9.68
N ALA A 250 5.82 -7.74 -8.38
CA ALA A 250 6.85 -7.56 -7.38
C ALA A 250 6.47 -8.29 -6.09
N ALA A 251 7.43 -8.97 -5.49
CA ALA A 251 7.29 -9.64 -4.20
C ALA A 251 8.47 -9.26 -3.30
N ARG A 252 8.19 -8.97 -2.03
CA ARG A 252 9.21 -8.50 -1.08
C ARG A 252 9.13 -9.21 0.26
N ILE A 253 10.29 -9.43 0.84
CA ILE A 253 10.50 -9.63 2.28
C ILE A 253 11.32 -8.42 2.73
N PRO A 254 10.68 -7.38 3.29
CA PRO A 254 11.29 -6.07 3.50
C PRO A 254 12.60 -6.14 4.29
N GLY A 255 13.65 -5.51 3.75
CA GLY A 255 14.98 -5.47 4.34
C GLY A 255 15.82 -6.73 4.16
N GLU A 256 15.29 -7.78 3.54
CA GLU A 256 16.00 -9.03 3.28
C GLU A 256 16.17 -9.30 1.77
N ARG A 257 15.08 -9.54 1.07
CA ARG A 257 15.11 -9.87 -0.35
C ARG A 257 13.80 -9.52 -1.06
N ALA A 258 13.92 -9.16 -2.34
CA ALA A 258 12.77 -8.96 -3.23
C ALA A 258 12.98 -9.69 -4.56
N LYS A 259 11.88 -9.98 -5.24
CA LYS A 259 11.87 -10.44 -6.64
C LYS A 259 10.92 -9.59 -7.44
N ILE A 260 11.35 -9.18 -8.64
CA ILE A 260 10.52 -8.45 -9.60
C ILE A 260 10.52 -9.17 -10.94
N ALA A 261 9.36 -9.17 -11.59
CA ALA A 261 9.19 -9.68 -12.93
C ALA A 261 8.98 -8.50 -13.88
N VAL A 262 9.87 -8.36 -14.86
CA VAL A 262 9.90 -7.25 -15.81
C VAL A 262 9.68 -7.74 -17.23
N GLU A 263 9.07 -6.90 -18.05
CA GLU A 263 8.83 -7.16 -19.46
C GLU A 263 9.19 -5.92 -20.28
N SER A 264 9.84 -6.11 -21.43
CA SER A 264 10.06 -5.04 -22.40
C SER A 264 9.13 -5.20 -23.59
N TYR A 265 8.60 -4.08 -24.09
CA TYR A 265 7.83 -4.02 -25.32
C TYR A 265 8.71 -3.91 -26.58
N ASP A 266 10.01 -3.60 -26.39
CA ASP A 266 11.00 -3.58 -27.47
C ASP A 266 11.94 -4.79 -27.31
N GLU A 267 11.93 -5.70 -28.31
CA GLU A 267 12.77 -6.90 -28.31
C GLU A 267 14.28 -6.62 -28.28
N ARG A 268 14.70 -5.40 -28.62
CA ARG A 268 16.10 -4.97 -28.60
C ARG A 268 16.59 -4.58 -27.21
N ILE A 269 15.67 -4.43 -26.25
CA ILE A 269 15.98 -4.03 -24.87
C ILE A 269 15.97 -5.27 -23.98
N ASP A 270 17.10 -5.57 -23.37
CA ASP A 270 17.14 -6.54 -22.25
C ASP A 270 16.58 -5.89 -20.98
N PRO A 271 15.37 -6.24 -20.54
CA PRO A 271 14.74 -5.58 -19.41
C PRO A 271 15.46 -5.89 -18.08
N VAL A 272 16.07 -7.06 -17.95
CA VAL A 272 16.84 -7.43 -16.75
C VAL A 272 18.13 -6.62 -16.68
N GLY A 273 18.88 -6.58 -17.78
CA GLY A 273 20.13 -5.82 -17.87
C GLY A 273 19.91 -4.32 -17.65
N ALA A 274 18.82 -3.76 -18.19
CA ALA A 274 18.48 -2.35 -18.02
C ALA A 274 18.15 -2.00 -16.55
N CYS A 275 17.40 -2.85 -15.87
CA CYS A 275 17.06 -2.65 -14.44
C CYS A 275 18.28 -2.80 -13.52
N VAL A 276 19.17 -3.74 -13.81
CA VAL A 276 20.38 -3.97 -13.01
C VAL A 276 21.41 -2.87 -13.27
N GLY A 277 21.57 -2.49 -14.53
CA GLY A 277 22.59 -1.53 -14.97
C GLY A 277 24.00 -2.11 -14.99
N VAL A 278 24.94 -1.35 -15.56
CA VAL A 278 26.34 -1.78 -15.70
C VAL A 278 26.94 -2.04 -14.31
N ARG A 279 27.34 -3.28 -14.04
CA ARG A 279 27.89 -3.74 -12.75
C ARG A 279 26.96 -3.45 -11.57
N GLY A 280 25.64 -3.43 -11.80
CA GLY A 280 24.67 -3.19 -10.75
C GLY A 280 24.49 -1.71 -10.36
N SER A 281 24.97 -0.76 -11.17
CA SER A 281 25.00 0.67 -10.81
C SER A 281 23.62 1.24 -10.48
N ARG A 282 22.58 0.83 -11.21
CA ARG A 282 21.21 1.32 -11.01
C ARG A 282 20.53 0.65 -9.80
N ILE A 283 20.60 -0.68 -9.74
CA ILE A 283 19.95 -1.44 -8.68
C ILE A 283 20.55 -1.17 -7.29
N HIS A 284 21.87 -0.85 -7.23
CA HIS A 284 22.53 -0.55 -5.96
C HIS A 284 21.98 0.70 -5.25
N GLY A 285 21.49 1.70 -5.99
CA GLY A 285 20.81 2.87 -5.46
C GLY A 285 19.56 2.46 -4.67
N VAL A 286 18.74 1.61 -5.31
CA VAL A 286 17.51 1.06 -4.71
C VAL A 286 17.81 0.15 -3.51
N VAL A 287 18.77 -0.77 -3.65
CA VAL A 287 19.20 -1.67 -2.55
C VAL A 287 19.63 -0.90 -1.32
N ARG A 288 20.37 0.21 -1.50
CA ARG A 288 20.81 1.06 -0.38
C ARG A 288 19.63 1.77 0.29
N GLU A 289 18.67 2.30 -0.49
CA GLU A 289 17.45 2.91 0.05
C GLU A 289 16.63 1.91 0.87
N LEU A 290 16.58 0.66 0.42
CA LEU A 290 15.89 -0.45 1.08
C LEU A 290 16.71 -1.15 2.17
N ARG A 291 17.75 -0.48 2.69
CA ARG A 291 18.59 -0.99 3.80
C ARG A 291 19.27 -2.34 3.54
N GLY A 292 19.67 -2.59 2.29
CA GLY A 292 20.39 -3.79 1.90
C GLY A 292 19.49 -4.95 1.46
N GLU A 293 18.25 -4.68 1.09
CA GLU A 293 17.35 -5.67 0.49
C GLU A 293 17.87 -6.07 -0.89
N ASN A 294 18.22 -7.36 -1.06
CA ASN A 294 18.70 -7.88 -2.33
C ASN A 294 17.53 -8.02 -3.31
N ILE A 295 17.70 -7.55 -4.55
CA ILE A 295 16.64 -7.55 -5.56
C ILE A 295 17.01 -8.49 -6.69
N ASP A 296 16.20 -9.53 -6.89
CA ASP A 296 16.28 -10.43 -8.04
C ASP A 296 15.36 -9.91 -9.14
N VAL A 297 15.92 -9.70 -10.33
CA VAL A 297 15.14 -9.27 -11.50
C VAL A 297 15.02 -10.45 -12.46
N ILE A 298 13.80 -10.80 -12.85
CA ILE A 298 13.52 -11.87 -13.80
C ILE A 298 12.65 -11.38 -14.95
N ASN A 299 12.82 -12.00 -16.13
CA ASN A 299 11.93 -11.74 -17.26
C ASN A 299 10.54 -12.34 -17.00
N TYR A 300 9.52 -11.50 -17.13
CA TYR A 300 8.13 -11.95 -17.10
C TYR A 300 7.81 -12.84 -18.32
N THR A 301 6.87 -13.72 -18.18
CA THR A 301 6.28 -14.51 -19.25
C THR A 301 4.84 -14.86 -18.89
N PRO A 302 3.91 -14.86 -19.87
CA PRO A 302 2.54 -15.32 -19.65
C PRO A 302 2.44 -16.84 -19.48
N ASN A 303 3.47 -17.61 -19.89
CA ASN A 303 3.53 -19.05 -19.64
C ASN A 303 3.84 -19.29 -18.15
N GLU A 304 2.87 -19.78 -17.41
CA GLU A 304 2.93 -19.94 -15.95
C GLU A 304 4.00 -20.93 -15.51
N GLN A 305 4.17 -22.04 -16.23
CA GLN A 305 5.20 -23.03 -15.96
C GLN A 305 6.61 -22.42 -16.10
N LEU A 306 6.83 -21.70 -17.18
CA LEU A 306 8.09 -20.99 -17.40
C LEU A 306 8.28 -19.83 -16.40
N PHE A 307 7.19 -19.20 -15.96
CA PHE A 307 7.24 -18.13 -14.96
C PHE A 307 7.64 -18.68 -13.59
N VAL A 308 7.07 -19.80 -13.15
CA VAL A 308 7.48 -20.51 -11.92
C VAL A 308 8.96 -20.91 -12.00
N GLN A 309 9.38 -21.46 -13.17
CA GLN A 309 10.79 -21.80 -13.39
C GLN A 309 11.73 -20.61 -13.21
N ARG A 310 11.42 -19.46 -13.84
CA ARG A 310 12.20 -18.24 -13.73
C ARG A 310 12.19 -17.67 -12.30
N ALA A 311 11.04 -17.76 -11.62
CA ALA A 311 10.90 -17.28 -10.26
C ALA A 311 11.76 -18.05 -9.24
N LEU A 312 12.03 -19.33 -9.49
CA LEU A 312 12.89 -20.14 -8.64
C LEU A 312 14.39 -20.04 -8.93
N ALA A 313 14.76 -19.24 -9.96
CA ALA A 313 16.18 -19.01 -10.22
C ALA A 313 16.94 -18.61 -8.92
N PRO A 314 18.21 -19.06 -8.75
CA PRO A 314 19.10 -19.70 -9.73
C PRO A 314 18.97 -21.24 -9.85
N ALA A 315 18.01 -21.89 -9.15
CA ALA A 315 17.84 -23.34 -9.20
C ALA A 315 17.44 -23.83 -10.60
N LYS A 316 18.04 -24.93 -11.03
CA LYS A 316 17.69 -25.59 -12.29
C LYS A 316 16.60 -26.62 -12.01
N ILE A 317 15.48 -26.47 -12.70
CA ILE A 317 14.31 -27.31 -12.51
C ILE A 317 14.29 -28.37 -13.60
N SER A 318 14.08 -29.62 -13.21
CA SER A 318 13.95 -30.75 -14.14
C SER A 318 12.54 -30.84 -14.71
N ASN A 319 11.52 -30.75 -13.86
CA ASN A 319 10.11 -30.80 -14.26
C ASN A 319 9.22 -29.99 -13.33
N ILE A 320 8.08 -29.50 -13.88
CA ILE A 320 7.04 -28.79 -13.13
C ILE A 320 5.68 -29.35 -13.51
N LYS A 321 4.87 -29.68 -12.51
CA LYS A 321 3.47 -30.01 -12.67
C LYS A 321 2.64 -28.88 -12.05
N LEU A 322 1.84 -28.21 -12.87
CA LEU A 322 0.92 -27.15 -12.41
C LEU A 322 -0.48 -27.74 -12.20
N ASN A 323 -1.09 -27.36 -11.09
CA ASN A 323 -2.52 -27.50 -10.84
C ASN A 323 -3.12 -26.09 -10.79
N GLU A 324 -3.72 -25.66 -11.89
CA GLU A 324 -4.28 -24.31 -12.04
C GLU A 324 -5.51 -24.11 -11.14
N GLU A 325 -6.31 -25.16 -10.90
CA GLU A 325 -7.50 -25.06 -10.04
C GLU A 325 -7.16 -24.78 -8.58
N GLU A 326 -6.08 -25.39 -8.07
CA GLU A 326 -5.63 -25.23 -6.70
C GLU A 326 -4.53 -24.16 -6.55
N HIS A 327 -4.10 -23.54 -7.66
CA HIS A 327 -2.92 -22.64 -7.68
C HIS A 327 -1.69 -23.28 -7.03
N LYS A 328 -1.40 -24.53 -7.39
CA LYS A 328 -0.31 -25.31 -6.84
C LYS A 328 0.70 -25.70 -7.91
N ALA A 329 1.98 -25.63 -7.59
CA ALA A 329 3.08 -26.04 -8.47
C ALA A 329 3.96 -27.07 -7.76
N ASP A 330 3.97 -28.29 -8.25
CA ASP A 330 4.88 -29.34 -7.82
C ASP A 330 6.15 -29.30 -8.70
N VAL A 331 7.28 -28.98 -8.07
CA VAL A 331 8.55 -28.73 -8.76
C VAL A 331 9.54 -29.83 -8.42
N PHE A 332 10.04 -30.52 -9.45
CA PHE A 332 10.99 -31.62 -9.34
C PHE A 332 12.40 -31.13 -9.69
N LEU A 333 13.35 -31.38 -8.81
CA LEU A 333 14.74 -30.92 -8.94
C LEU A 333 15.71 -32.01 -8.53
N LYS A 334 16.90 -31.95 -9.10
CA LYS A 334 18.03 -32.75 -8.64
C LYS A 334 18.36 -32.40 -7.18
N PRO A 335 18.87 -33.37 -6.39
CA PRO A 335 19.18 -33.16 -4.97
C PRO A 335 20.04 -31.92 -4.67
N GLU A 336 21.01 -31.61 -5.52
CA GLU A 336 21.91 -30.46 -5.40
C GLU A 336 21.20 -29.11 -5.60
N GLU A 337 20.13 -29.07 -6.39
CA GLU A 337 19.39 -27.85 -6.72
C GLU A 337 18.31 -27.49 -5.67
N VAL A 338 17.88 -28.44 -4.85
CA VAL A 338 16.80 -28.26 -3.85
C VAL A 338 17.13 -27.12 -2.88
N SER A 339 18.38 -27.09 -2.38
CA SER A 339 18.81 -26.04 -1.47
C SER A 339 18.79 -24.65 -2.10
N LEU A 340 19.09 -24.54 -3.40
CA LEU A 340 19.01 -23.29 -4.16
C LEU A 340 17.56 -22.84 -4.39
N ALA A 341 16.66 -23.79 -4.71
CA ALA A 341 15.24 -23.50 -4.89
C ALA A 341 14.60 -22.97 -3.60
N ILE A 342 14.88 -23.61 -2.47
CA ILE A 342 14.38 -23.18 -1.16
C ILE A 342 15.03 -21.86 -0.75
N GLY A 343 16.34 -21.74 -0.93
CA GLY A 343 17.13 -20.59 -0.54
C GLY A 343 17.32 -20.47 0.98
N ARG A 344 18.10 -19.46 1.39
CA ARG A 344 18.34 -19.19 2.81
C ARG A 344 17.03 -18.92 3.55
N SER A 345 16.76 -19.65 4.62
CA SER A 345 15.52 -19.53 5.43
C SER A 345 14.22 -19.64 4.63
N GLY A 346 14.23 -20.34 3.48
CA GLY A 346 13.06 -20.49 2.64
C GLY A 346 12.66 -19.24 1.86
N MET A 347 13.50 -18.21 1.84
CA MET A 347 13.14 -16.92 1.22
C MET A 347 12.93 -17.01 -0.29
N ASN A 348 13.74 -17.84 -0.99
CA ASN A 348 13.64 -17.95 -2.45
C ASN A 348 12.29 -18.54 -2.89
N ILE A 349 11.90 -19.67 -2.29
CA ILE A 349 10.62 -20.31 -2.58
C ILE A 349 9.43 -19.46 -2.14
N LYS A 350 9.52 -18.80 -0.98
CA LYS A 350 8.48 -17.89 -0.49
C LYS A 350 8.25 -16.70 -1.44
N LEU A 351 9.33 -16.07 -1.90
CA LEU A 351 9.25 -14.97 -2.86
C LEU A 351 8.75 -15.43 -4.22
N ALA A 352 9.17 -16.62 -4.67
CA ALA A 352 8.65 -17.22 -5.90
C ALA A 352 7.14 -17.48 -5.81
N SER A 353 6.67 -18.05 -4.71
CA SER A 353 5.23 -18.23 -4.46
C SER A 353 4.46 -16.91 -4.46
N MET A 354 4.96 -15.90 -3.74
CA MET A 354 4.33 -14.56 -3.71
C MET A 354 4.31 -13.91 -5.09
N LEU A 355 5.37 -14.06 -5.88
CA LEU A 355 5.49 -13.45 -7.20
C LEU A 355 4.59 -14.11 -8.24
N THR A 356 4.53 -15.44 -8.24
CA THR A 356 3.76 -16.22 -9.21
C THR A 356 2.29 -16.32 -8.84
N GLY A 357 1.98 -16.37 -7.54
CA GLY A 357 0.65 -16.64 -7.00
C GLY A 357 0.37 -18.13 -6.80
N TYR A 358 1.37 -19.00 -7.03
CA TYR A 358 1.28 -20.43 -6.83
C TYR A 358 1.86 -20.84 -5.48
N THR A 359 1.25 -21.80 -4.82
CA THR A 359 1.89 -22.53 -3.72
C THR A 359 2.88 -23.51 -4.33
N ILE A 360 4.17 -23.34 -4.06
CA ILE A 360 5.24 -24.12 -4.67
C ILE A 360 5.73 -25.18 -3.69
N ASP A 361 5.58 -26.45 -4.07
CA ASP A 361 6.13 -27.60 -3.36
C ASP A 361 7.34 -28.17 -4.13
N VAL A 362 8.41 -28.43 -3.41
CA VAL A 362 9.69 -28.88 -3.99
C VAL A 362 9.92 -30.34 -3.66
N TYR A 363 10.08 -31.13 -4.69
CA TYR A 363 10.37 -32.57 -4.60
C TYR A 363 11.76 -32.87 -5.15
N ARG A 364 12.43 -33.77 -4.49
CA ARG A 364 13.69 -34.32 -5.01
C ARG A 364 13.35 -35.26 -6.15
N GLU A 365 13.98 -35.08 -7.28
CA GLU A 365 14.02 -36.09 -8.32
C GLU A 365 14.79 -37.28 -7.75
N VAL A 366 14.07 -38.33 -7.41
CA VAL A 366 14.71 -39.62 -7.21
C VAL A 366 15.24 -39.94 -8.57
N SER A 367 16.55 -40.05 -8.73
CA SER A 367 17.16 -40.64 -9.91
C SER A 367 16.72 -42.13 -9.96
N SER A 368 15.48 -42.33 -10.34
CA SER A 368 15.09 -43.50 -11.04
C SER A 368 15.53 -43.30 -12.50
N THR A 369 16.80 -43.37 -12.79
CA THR A 369 17.10 -44.26 -13.93
C THR A 369 16.35 -45.52 -13.58
N PRO A 370 15.43 -46.04 -14.34
CA PRO A 370 15.19 -47.44 -14.40
C PRO A 370 16.46 -47.98 -15.07
N GLU A 371 17.53 -48.16 -14.30
CA GLU A 371 18.37 -49.27 -14.54
C GLU A 371 17.40 -50.42 -14.34
N GLU A 372 17.05 -51.07 -15.42
CA GLU A 372 16.20 -52.24 -15.44
C GLU A 372 16.82 -53.21 -14.42
N ASP A 373 16.19 -53.31 -13.26
CA ASP A 373 16.58 -54.27 -12.24
C ASP A 373 15.98 -55.57 -12.70
N VAL A 374 16.85 -56.51 -13.15
CA VAL A 374 16.45 -57.76 -13.75
C VAL A 374 16.08 -58.73 -12.63
N TYR A 375 14.92 -59.34 -12.74
CA TYR A 375 14.52 -60.36 -11.76
C TYR A 375 15.41 -61.58 -11.87
N LEU A 376 15.74 -62.22 -10.74
CA LEU A 376 16.56 -63.42 -10.70
C LEU A 376 16.00 -64.57 -11.55
N ASP A 377 14.69 -64.62 -11.76
CA ASP A 377 14.04 -65.62 -12.58
C ASP A 377 14.49 -65.58 -14.07
N GLU A 378 14.93 -64.44 -14.55
CA GLU A 378 15.42 -64.25 -15.90
C GLU A 378 16.80 -64.89 -16.13
N PHE A 379 17.51 -65.19 -15.05
CA PHE A 379 18.80 -65.90 -15.10
C PHE A 379 18.68 -67.43 -14.91
N SER A 380 17.46 -67.97 -15.03
CA SER A 380 17.21 -69.44 -14.88
C SER A 380 17.95 -70.32 -15.90
N ASP A 381 18.43 -69.71 -17.01
CA ASP A 381 19.23 -70.44 -18.07
C ASP A 381 20.72 -70.55 -17.66
N VAL A 382 21.19 -69.66 -16.76
CA VAL A 382 22.65 -69.58 -16.39
C VAL A 382 22.91 -69.76 -14.91
N ILE A 383 21.88 -69.69 -14.07
CA ILE A 383 21.93 -69.97 -12.63
C ILE A 383 20.92 -71.07 -12.32
N ASP A 384 21.39 -72.08 -11.58
CA ASP A 384 20.50 -73.17 -11.17
C ASP A 384 19.31 -72.70 -10.36
N GLN A 385 18.10 -73.21 -10.69
CA GLN A 385 16.84 -72.76 -10.07
C GLN A 385 16.85 -72.84 -8.54
N TRP A 386 17.48 -73.88 -7.98
CA TRP A 386 17.58 -74.02 -6.51
C TRP A 386 18.40 -72.91 -5.85
N VAL A 387 19.37 -72.36 -6.56
CA VAL A 387 20.19 -71.18 -6.09
C VAL A 387 19.34 -69.92 -6.12
N ILE A 388 18.57 -69.72 -7.21
CA ILE A 388 17.62 -68.61 -7.32
C ILE A 388 16.59 -68.64 -6.19
N ASP A 389 15.99 -69.83 -5.96
CA ASP A 389 15.02 -70.02 -4.90
C ASP A 389 15.62 -69.80 -3.50
N ALA A 390 16.85 -70.21 -3.25
CA ALA A 390 17.56 -69.97 -2.00
C ALA A 390 17.78 -68.47 -1.77
N ILE A 391 18.22 -67.72 -2.78
CA ILE A 391 18.44 -66.25 -2.70
C ILE A 391 17.11 -65.51 -2.51
N LYS A 392 16.05 -65.90 -3.21
CA LYS A 392 14.71 -65.33 -3.05
C LYS A 392 14.12 -65.63 -1.66
N SER A 393 14.44 -66.76 -1.03
CA SER A 393 13.95 -67.08 0.32
C SER A 393 14.44 -66.10 1.40
N ILE A 394 15.56 -65.43 1.16
CA ILE A 394 16.12 -64.38 2.05
C ILE A 394 15.65 -62.96 1.67
N GLY A 395 14.72 -62.82 0.70
CA GLY A 395 14.11 -61.56 0.31
C GLY A 395 14.88 -60.77 -0.74
N LEU A 396 15.75 -61.40 -1.53
CA LEU A 396 16.51 -60.80 -2.62
C LEU A 396 15.94 -61.33 -3.95
N ASP A 397 15.00 -60.58 -4.55
CA ASP A 397 14.27 -60.97 -5.77
C ASP A 397 14.92 -60.49 -7.07
N THR A 398 15.87 -59.54 -6.99
CA THR A 398 16.45 -58.88 -8.15
C THR A 398 17.98 -58.96 -8.18
N ALA A 399 18.58 -58.89 -9.36
CA ALA A 399 20.02 -58.98 -9.58
C ALA A 399 20.80 -57.89 -8.83
N LYS A 400 20.32 -56.66 -8.82
CA LYS A 400 20.97 -55.57 -8.06
C LYS A 400 20.84 -55.72 -6.58
N ALA A 401 19.72 -56.24 -6.07
CA ALA A 401 19.58 -56.55 -4.65
C ALA A 401 20.63 -57.54 -4.19
N VAL A 402 20.94 -58.56 -4.99
CA VAL A 402 21.98 -59.55 -4.73
C VAL A 402 23.38 -58.94 -4.81
N LEU A 403 23.67 -58.15 -5.83
CA LEU A 403 24.97 -57.47 -6.01
C LEU A 403 25.27 -56.45 -4.88
N ASN A 404 24.25 -55.85 -4.28
CA ASN A 404 24.39 -54.91 -3.15
C ASN A 404 24.37 -55.60 -1.78
N ALA A 405 24.06 -56.90 -1.71
CA ALA A 405 24.06 -57.66 -0.46
C ALA A 405 25.48 -58.01 -0.03
N PRO A 406 25.79 -57.99 1.28
CA PRO A 406 27.06 -58.50 1.78
C PRO A 406 27.25 -60.00 1.42
N ARG A 407 28.42 -60.33 0.92
CA ARG A 407 28.76 -61.76 0.51
C ARG A 407 28.50 -62.77 1.63
N GLU A 408 28.82 -62.39 2.86
CA GLU A 408 28.60 -63.21 4.03
C GLU A 408 27.12 -63.53 4.28
N MET A 409 26.22 -62.59 3.92
CA MET A 409 24.79 -62.79 4.02
C MET A 409 24.26 -63.85 3.06
N LEU A 410 24.79 -63.92 1.84
CA LEU A 410 24.43 -64.93 0.84
C LEU A 410 24.91 -66.33 1.27
N ILE A 411 26.10 -66.45 1.90
CA ILE A 411 26.63 -67.71 2.39
C ILE A 411 25.84 -68.16 3.60
N GLU A 412 25.63 -67.30 4.62
CA GLU A 412 25.07 -67.74 5.90
C GLU A 412 23.55 -67.91 5.88
N LYS A 413 22.81 -66.97 5.15
CA LYS A 413 21.37 -66.99 5.19
C LYS A 413 20.71 -67.75 4.03
N ALA A 414 21.32 -67.75 2.84
CA ALA A 414 20.84 -68.55 1.71
C ALA A 414 21.43 -69.95 1.70
N ASP A 415 22.32 -70.31 2.66
CA ASP A 415 22.99 -71.63 2.82
C ASP A 415 23.68 -72.06 1.52
N LEU A 416 24.40 -71.11 0.88
CA LEU A 416 25.12 -71.34 -0.36
C LEU A 416 26.63 -71.54 -0.11
N GLU A 417 27.27 -72.41 -0.87
CA GLU A 417 28.74 -72.56 -0.84
C GLU A 417 29.42 -71.28 -1.41
N GLU A 418 30.61 -70.94 -0.88
CA GLU A 418 31.34 -69.72 -1.32
C GLU A 418 31.58 -69.67 -2.83
N SER A 419 31.91 -70.82 -3.44
CA SER A 419 32.13 -70.99 -4.88
C SER A 419 30.86 -70.64 -5.68
N THR A 420 29.70 -71.09 -5.20
CA THR A 420 28.39 -70.77 -5.84
C THR A 420 28.03 -69.30 -5.74
N VAL A 421 28.27 -68.66 -4.61
CA VAL A 421 28.07 -67.22 -4.42
C VAL A 421 28.98 -66.42 -5.36
N ASP A 422 30.24 -66.79 -5.50
CA ASP A 422 31.17 -66.11 -6.39
C ASP A 422 30.80 -66.27 -7.86
N ASP A 423 30.31 -67.42 -8.27
CA ASP A 423 29.77 -67.64 -9.61
C ASP A 423 28.51 -66.82 -9.90
N VAL A 424 27.55 -66.79 -8.96
CA VAL A 424 26.33 -65.94 -9.06
C VAL A 424 26.70 -64.46 -9.18
N LEU A 425 27.55 -63.95 -8.31
CA LEU A 425 27.98 -62.56 -8.35
C LEU A 425 28.72 -62.23 -9.65
N ARG A 426 29.48 -63.16 -10.23
CA ARG A 426 30.16 -62.97 -11.51
C ARG A 426 29.16 -62.92 -12.68
N ILE A 427 28.17 -63.83 -12.70
CA ILE A 427 27.13 -63.88 -13.73
C ILE A 427 26.32 -62.59 -13.69
N LEU A 428 25.84 -62.19 -12.49
CA LEU A 428 25.02 -60.95 -12.34
C LEU A 428 25.81 -59.69 -12.66
N LYS A 429 27.11 -59.61 -12.38
CA LYS A 429 27.97 -58.49 -12.76
C LYS A 429 28.17 -58.38 -14.26
N ALA A 430 28.35 -59.52 -14.97
CA ALA A 430 28.54 -59.49 -16.40
C ALA A 430 27.36 -58.91 -17.15
N GLU A 431 26.11 -59.07 -16.68
CA GLU A 431 24.93 -58.50 -17.29
C GLU A 431 24.93 -56.94 -17.24
N PHE A 432 25.54 -56.35 -16.20
CA PHE A 432 25.59 -54.87 -16.05
C PHE A 432 26.94 -54.27 -16.54
N GLU A 433 27.91 -55.07 -16.97
CA GLU A 433 29.19 -54.58 -17.55
C GLU A 433 29.15 -54.52 -19.08
N ASP A 434 28.15 -55.10 -19.77
CA ASP A 434 28.01 -55.15 -21.23
C ASP A 434 27.13 -53.98 -21.77
N GLU A 435 26.69 -53.00 -20.95
CA GLU A 435 26.10 -51.72 -21.35
C GLU A 435 27.12 -50.56 -21.14
#